data_4dd5dcf0ce79008b3c688933b82ba61a
#
_entry.id   4dd5dcf0ce79008b3c688933b82ba61a
#
_cell.length_a   1.000
_cell.length_b   1.000
_cell.length_c   1.000
_cell.angle_alpha   90.00
_cell.angle_beta   90.00
_cell.angle_gamma   90.00
#
_symmetry.space_group_name_H-M   'P 1'
#
loop_
_entity.id
_entity.type
_entity.pdbx_description
1 polymer ?
#
loop_
_entity_poly.entity_id
_entity_poly.type
_entity_poly.pdbx_seq_one_letter_code
_entity_poly.pdbx_strand_id
1 'polypeptide(L)' 'MADIDKIQQDIIKKSDVIAKSIKSGKDVEIRKTTNGISVAEVSKKVVVR' A
#
# COMPACT_ATOMS: atom_id res chain seq x y z
N MET A 1 9.90 -2.21 20.17
CA MET A 1 8.96 -2.10 20.22
C MET A 1 7.97 -2.62 19.34
N ALA A 2 6.96 -2.93 19.87
CA ALA A 2 5.95 -3.65 19.18
C ALA A 2 5.33 -2.92 18.03
N ASP A 3 5.31 -1.62 18.07
CA ASP A 3 4.66 -0.85 17.03
C ASP A 3 5.29 -1.03 15.67
N ILE A 4 6.59 -0.97 15.64
CA ILE A 4 7.28 -1.10 14.36
C ILE A 4 7.12 -2.51 13.84
N ASP A 5 7.19 -3.50 14.68
CA ASP A 5 7.04 -4.88 14.27
C ASP A 5 5.65 -5.13 13.71
N LYS A 6 4.64 -4.59 14.35
CA LYS A 6 3.30 -4.76 13.89
C LYS A 6 3.09 -4.13 12.56
N ILE A 7 3.59 -2.95 12.37
CA ILE A 7 3.46 -2.25 11.11
C ILE A 7 4.19 -3.02 10.02
N GLN A 8 5.36 -3.50 10.33
CA GLN A 8 6.15 -4.25 9.37
C GLN A 8 5.44 -5.52 8.94
N GLN A 9 4.85 -6.22 9.87
CA GLN A 9 4.13 -7.42 9.56
C GLN A 9 2.90 -7.13 8.72
N ASP A 10 2.25 -6.03 8.99
CA ASP A 10 1.09 -5.65 8.22
C ASP A 10 1.48 -5.32 6.78
N ILE A 11 2.60 -4.67 6.58
CA ILE A 11 3.11 -4.39 5.25
C ILE A 11 3.40 -5.69 4.53
N ILE A 12 4.01 -6.64 5.21
CA ILE A 12 4.31 -7.92 4.61
C ILE A 12 3.02 -8.64 4.21
N LYS A 13 2.02 -8.62 5.03
CA LYS A 13 0.77 -9.26 4.73
C LYS A 13 0.12 -8.67 3.51
N LYS A 14 0.31 -7.38 3.30
CA LYS A 14 -0.31 -6.70 2.18
C LYS A 14 0.59 -6.52 0.99
N SER A 15 1.76 -7.11 1.06
CA SER A 15 2.74 -6.97 -0.03
C SER A 15 2.23 -7.51 -1.34
N ASP A 16 1.43 -8.57 -1.36
CA ASP A 16 0.86 -9.12 -2.54
C ASP A 16 0.02 -8.10 -3.22
N VAL A 17 -0.86 -7.42 -2.50
CA VAL A 17 -1.76 -6.42 -3.06
C VAL A 17 -0.93 -5.27 -3.60
N ILE A 18 0.06 -4.85 -2.86
CA ILE A 18 0.91 -3.75 -3.28
C ILE A 18 1.61 -4.12 -4.58
N ALA A 19 2.19 -5.28 -4.63
CA ALA A 19 2.92 -5.71 -5.81
C ALA A 19 2.02 -5.84 -7.02
N LYS A 20 0.84 -6.38 -6.83
CA LYS A 20 -0.09 -6.54 -7.93
C LYS A 20 -0.57 -5.21 -8.46
N SER A 21 -0.81 -4.27 -7.59
CA SER A 21 -1.26 -2.96 -8.01
C SER A 21 -0.19 -2.24 -8.81
N ILE A 22 1.03 -2.33 -8.34
CA ILE A 22 2.12 -1.68 -9.04
C ILE A 22 2.34 -2.35 -10.40
N LYS A 23 2.26 -3.66 -10.44
CA LYS A 23 2.43 -4.36 -11.69
C LYS A 23 1.34 -3.99 -12.68
N SER A 24 0.16 -3.66 -12.21
CA SER A 24 -0.94 -3.25 -13.07
C SER A 24 -0.83 -1.81 -13.52
N GLY A 25 0.19 -1.12 -13.10
CA GLY A 25 0.38 0.26 -13.51
C GLY A 25 -0.32 1.28 -12.62
N LYS A 26 -0.73 0.86 -11.43
CA LYS A 26 -1.40 1.77 -10.52
C LYS A 26 -0.45 2.19 -9.42
N ASP A 27 -0.71 3.32 -8.85
CA ASP A 27 0.06 3.76 -7.72
C ASP A 27 -0.59 3.23 -6.46
N VAL A 28 0.15 3.19 -5.39
CA VAL A 28 -0.36 2.69 -4.14
C VAL A 28 -0.11 3.71 -3.07
N GLU A 29 -1.12 3.93 -2.26
CA GLU A 29 -0.98 4.85 -1.14
C GLU A 29 -1.09 4.05 0.14
N ILE A 30 -0.14 4.18 1.03
CA ILE A 30 -0.16 3.48 2.29
C ILE A 30 -0.32 4.50 3.40
N ARG A 31 -1.28 4.28 4.27
CA ARG A 31 -1.55 5.19 5.36
C ARG A 31 -1.58 4.43 6.66
N LYS A 32 -1.25 5.11 7.72
CA LYS A 32 -1.31 4.51 9.03
C LYS A 32 -2.76 4.48 9.50
N THR A 33 -3.15 3.38 10.12
CA THR A 33 -4.50 3.29 10.70
C THR A 33 -4.34 2.91 12.15
N THR A 34 -5.43 2.77 12.84
CA THR A 34 -5.43 2.40 14.23
C THR A 34 -4.85 1.01 14.44
N ASN A 35 -5.13 0.13 13.53
CA ASN A 35 -4.69 -1.26 13.66
C ASN A 35 -3.51 -1.65 12.81
N GLY A 36 -2.94 -0.73 12.11
CA GLY A 36 -1.81 -1.08 11.24
C GLY A 36 -1.72 -0.12 10.09
N ILE A 37 -1.90 -0.61 8.88
CA ILE A 37 -1.85 0.26 7.71
C ILE A 37 -3.00 -0.04 6.80
N SER A 38 -3.34 0.89 5.98
CA SER A 38 -4.29 0.66 4.92
C SER A 38 -3.61 0.90 3.60
N VAL A 39 -3.95 0.14 2.60
CA VAL A 39 -3.37 0.25 1.28
C VAL A 39 -4.48 0.58 0.31
N ALA A 40 -4.31 1.63 -0.43
CA ALA A 40 -5.30 2.04 -1.40
C ALA A 40 -4.67 2.14 -2.76
N GLU A 41 -5.34 1.69 -3.77
CA GLU A 41 -4.88 1.82 -5.14
C GLU A 41 -5.31 3.17 -5.65
N VAL A 42 -4.43 3.87 -6.27
CA VAL A 42 -4.72 5.16 -6.82
C VAL A 42 -4.61 5.08 -8.31
N SER A 43 -5.69 5.29 -8.99
CA SER A 43 -5.69 5.28 -10.42
C SER A 43 -5.35 6.65 -10.88
N LYS A 44 -4.16 6.88 -11.32
CA LYS A 44 -3.75 8.15 -11.76
C LYS A 44 -4.08 8.32 -13.18
N LYS A 45 -4.92 9.25 -13.52
CA LYS A 45 -5.21 9.51 -14.87
C LYS A 45 -4.20 10.45 -15.36
N VAL A 46 -3.34 10.04 -16.20
CA VAL A 46 -2.32 10.90 -16.75
C VAL A 46 -2.82 11.49 -18.02
N VAL A 47 -2.88 12.77 -18.09
CA VAL A 47 -3.28 13.41 -19.29
C VAL A 47 -2.07 13.60 -20.11
N VAL A 48 -2.00 12.94 -21.18
CA VAL A 48 -0.85 13.03 -22.02
C VAL A 48 -1.13 13.93 -23.13
N ARG A 49 -0.32 14.74 -23.44
CA ARG A 49 -0.54 15.59 -24.43
C ARG A 49 0.20 15.43 -25.44
#